data_f04b12ac5fed0e0dca18f9d2f25dcc9a
#
_entry.id   f04b12ac5fed0e0dca18f9d2f25dcc9a
#
_cell.length_a   1.000
_cell.length_b   1.000
_cell.length_c   1.000
_cell.angle_alpha   90.00
_cell.angle_beta   90.00
_cell.angle_gamma   90.00
#
_symmetry.space_group_name_H-M   'P 1'
#
loop_
_entity.id
_entity.type
_entity.pdbx_description
1 polymer ?
#
loop_
_entity_poly.entity_id
_entity_poly.type
_entity_poly.pdbx_seq_one_letter_code
_entity_poly.pdbx_strand_id
1 'polypeptide(L)'
;MSENGKKGDEHLFIHLISTFTQSAWVALGKLKNPITDKVEKNLEEAGFYIDMLDMVKDRMEGNLAQDEEKFMETNLGSLKLNYIEEKKTEAEKSTSAEEDKETSSESEDKSKTESKESNEQKKQKKKVKPLKSRKKKDKSDG
;
A
#
# COMPACT_ATOMS: atom_id res chain seq x y z
N MET A 1 19.52 -39.75 3.73
CA MET A 1 19.82 -38.57 3.15
C MET A 1 19.42 -37.47 4.00
N SER A 2 20.07 -37.01 4.39
CA SER A 2 20.89 -36.04 4.94
C SER A 2 20.13 -35.04 5.74
N GLU A 3 20.39 -35.14 7.02
CA GLU A 3 20.02 -34.10 7.99
C GLU A 3 20.50 -32.71 7.58
N ASN A 4 21.54 -32.65 6.75
CA ASN A 4 22.04 -31.37 6.21
C ASN A 4 21.11 -30.71 5.19
N GLY A 5 20.34 -31.48 4.44
CA GLY A 5 19.36 -30.93 3.52
C GLY A 5 18.20 -30.29 4.26
N LYS A 6 17.71 -30.95 5.30
CA LYS A 6 16.60 -30.44 6.11
C LYS A 6 16.93 -29.13 6.83
N LYS A 7 18.15 -29.02 7.38
CA LYS A 7 18.59 -27.78 8.04
C LYS A 7 18.74 -26.61 7.04
N GLY A 8 19.15 -26.91 5.82
CA GLY A 8 19.21 -25.91 4.76
C GLY A 8 17.82 -25.40 4.39
N ASP A 9 16.88 -26.30 4.26
CA ASP A 9 15.49 -25.97 3.91
C ASP A 9 14.80 -25.16 5.02
N GLU A 10 15.03 -25.50 6.28
CA GLU A 10 14.55 -24.74 7.43
C GLU A 10 15.02 -23.28 7.38
N HIS A 11 16.30 -23.06 7.13
CA HIS A 11 16.84 -21.70 7.01
C HIS A 11 16.26 -20.93 5.84
N LEU A 12 16.05 -21.60 4.73
CA LEU A 12 15.44 -20.96 3.53
C LEU A 12 13.99 -20.60 3.79
N PHE A 13 13.25 -21.48 4.45
CA PHE A 13 11.86 -21.22 4.84
C PHE A 13 11.77 -20.03 5.79
N ILE A 14 12.54 -20.04 6.87
CA ILE A 14 12.58 -18.93 7.83
C ILE A 14 12.96 -17.61 7.14
N HIS A 15 13.92 -17.64 6.23
CA HIS A 15 14.33 -16.46 5.47
C HIS A 15 13.20 -15.94 4.57
N LEU A 16 12.50 -16.85 3.89
CA LEU A 16 11.35 -16.50 3.04
C LEU A 16 10.25 -15.80 3.88
N ILE A 17 9.86 -16.42 4.98
CA ILE A 17 8.83 -15.87 5.86
C ILE A 17 9.27 -14.53 6.47
N SER A 18 10.53 -14.41 6.87
CA SER A 18 11.09 -13.17 7.40
C SER A 18 11.01 -12.03 6.38
N THR A 19 11.28 -12.32 5.12
CA THR A 19 11.24 -11.34 4.02
C THR A 19 9.82 -10.79 3.84
N PHE A 20 8.83 -11.66 3.78
CA PHE A 20 7.43 -11.23 3.66
C PHE A 20 6.92 -10.54 4.92
N THR A 21 7.32 -11.02 6.09
CA THR A 21 7.01 -10.37 7.37
C THR A 21 7.57 -8.95 7.42
N GLN A 22 8.81 -8.77 7.01
CA GLN A 22 9.45 -7.44 6.95
C GLN A 22 8.72 -6.51 5.97
N SER A 23 8.35 -7.03 4.80
CA SER A 23 7.59 -6.27 3.81
C SER A 23 6.23 -5.82 4.37
N ALA A 24 5.56 -6.70 5.11
CA ALA A 24 4.31 -6.37 5.79
C ALA A 24 4.50 -5.26 6.83
N TRP A 25 5.58 -5.32 7.63
CA TRP A 25 5.88 -4.27 8.61
C TRP A 25 6.20 -2.93 7.97
N VAL A 26 6.89 -2.92 6.83
CA VAL A 26 7.13 -1.71 6.03
C VAL A 26 5.80 -1.15 5.54
N ALA A 27 4.94 -2.00 4.98
CA ALA A 27 3.63 -1.59 4.48
C ALA A 27 2.69 -1.08 5.60
N LEU A 28 2.82 -1.61 6.82
CA LEU A 28 2.11 -1.10 8.01
C LEU A 28 2.63 0.26 8.48
N GLY A 29 3.73 0.75 7.92
CA GLY A 29 4.36 1.98 8.36
C GLY A 29 5.11 1.86 9.68
N LYS A 30 5.46 0.65 10.10
CA LYS A 30 6.23 0.41 11.33
C LYS A 30 7.74 0.37 11.10
N LEU A 31 8.15 0.13 9.87
CA LEU A 31 9.55 0.11 9.46
C LEU A 31 9.74 1.03 8.25
N LYS A 32 10.93 1.56 8.11
CA LYS A 32 11.32 2.30 6.92
C LYS A 32 11.47 1.37 5.73
N ASN A 33 11.02 1.84 4.59
CA ASN A 33 11.29 1.17 3.33
C ASN A 33 12.77 1.28 3.00
N PRO A 34 13.49 0.15 2.85
CA PRO A 34 14.93 0.18 2.62
C PRO A 34 15.33 0.77 1.25
N ILE A 35 14.40 0.90 0.33
CA ILE A 35 14.63 1.45 -1.00
C ILE A 35 14.45 2.96 -1.02
N THR A 36 13.35 3.46 -0.42
CA THR A 36 13.02 4.89 -0.42
C THR A 36 13.50 5.63 0.81
N ASP A 37 13.96 4.91 1.84
CA ASP A 37 14.34 5.41 3.18
C ASP A 37 13.23 6.21 3.87
N LYS A 38 11.99 5.98 3.48
CA LYS A 38 10.81 6.64 4.04
C LYS A 38 9.92 5.66 4.79
N VAL A 39 9.18 6.18 5.74
CA VAL A 39 8.10 5.46 6.40
C VAL A 39 6.81 5.81 5.67
N GLU A 40 6.24 4.85 4.98
CA GLU A 40 5.00 5.01 4.24
C GLU A 40 4.03 3.92 4.67
N LYS A 41 2.76 4.27 4.80
CA LYS A 41 1.74 3.31 5.19
C LYS A 41 0.88 2.96 3.99
N ASN A 42 0.73 1.68 3.74
CA ASN A 42 -0.16 1.15 2.72
C ASN A 42 -0.86 -0.09 3.27
N LEU A 43 -2.05 0.09 3.82
CA LEU A 43 -2.81 -1.00 4.45
C LEU A 43 -3.28 -2.07 3.47
N GLU A 44 -3.52 -1.70 2.22
CA GLU A 44 -3.86 -2.66 1.17
C GLU A 44 -2.70 -3.63 0.92
N GLU A 45 -1.51 -3.09 0.77
CA GLU A 45 -0.29 -3.87 0.59
C GLU A 45 0.04 -4.72 1.83
N ALA A 46 -0.14 -4.14 3.02
CA ALA A 46 0.04 -4.87 4.28
C ALA A 46 -0.92 -6.07 4.37
N GLY A 47 -2.19 -5.87 4.02
CA GLY A 47 -3.19 -6.93 3.95
C GLY A 47 -2.78 -8.04 3.00
N PHE A 48 -2.28 -7.68 1.83
CA PHE A 48 -1.81 -8.63 0.83
C PHE A 48 -0.68 -9.53 1.35
N TYR A 49 0.31 -8.97 2.05
CA TYR A 49 1.38 -9.77 2.64
C TYR A 49 0.88 -10.67 3.77
N ILE A 50 -0.06 -10.21 4.58
CA ILE A 50 -0.66 -11.00 5.65
C ILE A 50 -1.44 -12.19 5.06
N ASP A 51 -2.25 -11.95 4.04
CA ASP A 51 -3.02 -12.99 3.35
C ASP A 51 -2.10 -14.01 2.68
N MET A 52 -1.00 -13.55 2.12
CA MET A 52 0.01 -14.43 1.52
C MET A 52 0.65 -15.34 2.58
N LEU A 53 1.02 -14.80 3.73
CA LEU A 53 1.58 -15.58 4.84
C LEU A 53 0.56 -16.56 5.43
N ASP A 54 -0.70 -16.16 5.55
CA ASP A 54 -1.79 -17.05 5.98
C ASP A 54 -1.98 -18.21 5.00
N MET A 55 -2.00 -17.92 3.73
CA MET A 55 -2.11 -18.94 2.68
C MET A 55 -0.93 -19.93 2.73
N VAL A 56 0.30 -19.43 2.92
CA VAL A 56 1.47 -20.29 3.06
C VAL A 56 1.34 -21.19 4.29
N LYS A 57 0.90 -20.63 5.42
CA LYS A 57 0.67 -21.40 6.65
C LYS A 57 -0.31 -22.55 6.42
N ASP A 58 -1.44 -22.24 5.80
CA ASP A 58 -2.49 -23.24 5.53
C ASP A 58 -1.99 -24.35 4.59
N ARG A 59 -1.24 -23.98 3.55
CA ARG A 59 -0.72 -24.95 2.59
C ARG A 59 0.41 -25.80 3.14
N MET A 60 1.15 -25.28 4.09
CA MET A 60 2.27 -25.98 4.74
C MET A 60 1.86 -26.75 5.99
N GLU A 61 0.58 -26.72 6.37
CA GLU A 61 0.08 -27.43 7.54
C GLU A 61 0.48 -28.90 7.52
N GLY A 62 1.05 -29.38 8.63
CA GLY A 62 1.56 -30.74 8.76
C GLY A 62 2.96 -30.97 8.15
N ASN A 63 3.51 -30.00 7.43
CA ASN A 63 4.84 -30.11 6.81
C ASN A 63 5.88 -29.20 7.47
N LEU A 64 5.49 -28.39 8.44
CA LEU A 64 6.38 -27.52 9.16
C LEU A 64 6.99 -28.21 10.38
N ALA A 65 8.25 -27.88 10.65
CA ALA A 65 8.86 -28.21 11.93
C ALA A 65 8.18 -27.37 13.03
N GLN A 66 8.25 -27.83 14.26
CA GLN A 66 7.61 -27.15 15.39
C GLN A 66 8.08 -25.70 15.55
N ASP A 67 9.36 -25.45 15.35
CA ASP A 67 9.95 -24.12 15.44
C ASP A 67 9.49 -23.21 14.28
N GLU A 68 9.36 -23.76 13.08
CA GLU A 68 8.86 -23.06 11.91
C GLU A 68 7.38 -22.66 12.08
N GLU A 69 6.57 -23.59 12.58
CA GLU A 69 5.16 -23.36 12.85
C GLU A 69 4.98 -22.23 13.89
N LYS A 70 5.72 -22.32 14.99
CA LYS A 70 5.70 -21.31 16.05
C LYS A 70 6.17 -19.94 15.53
N PHE A 71 7.23 -19.92 14.73
CA PHE A 71 7.73 -18.70 14.11
C PHE A 71 6.67 -18.04 13.22
N MET A 72 6.02 -18.85 12.38
CA MET A 72 4.95 -18.38 11.50
C MET A 72 3.76 -17.81 12.29
N GLU A 73 3.29 -18.54 13.31
CA GLU A 73 2.16 -18.10 14.14
C GLU A 73 2.44 -16.79 14.88
N THR A 74 3.62 -16.68 15.47
CA THR A 74 4.02 -15.48 16.21
C THR A 74 4.06 -14.26 15.28
N ASN A 75 4.65 -14.39 14.10
CA ASN A 75 4.74 -13.30 13.14
C ASN A 75 3.37 -12.91 12.59
N LEU A 76 2.56 -13.89 12.18
CA LEU A 76 1.21 -13.63 11.68
C LEU A 76 0.32 -12.99 12.74
N GLY A 77 0.36 -13.47 13.97
CA GLY A 77 -0.41 -12.91 15.08
C GLY A 77 -0.09 -11.43 15.30
N SER A 78 1.20 -11.10 15.34
CA SER A 78 1.66 -9.73 15.51
C SER A 78 1.26 -8.83 14.34
N LEU A 79 1.40 -9.31 13.13
CA LEU A 79 1.01 -8.56 11.92
C LEU A 79 -0.50 -8.29 11.86
N LYS A 80 -1.31 -9.30 12.13
CA LYS A 80 -2.77 -9.18 12.14
C LYS A 80 -3.25 -8.20 13.20
N LEU A 81 -2.67 -8.25 14.39
CA LEU A 81 -3.01 -7.32 15.47
C LEU A 81 -2.71 -5.87 15.07
N ASN A 82 -1.50 -5.61 14.60
CA ASN A 82 -1.10 -4.27 14.15
C ASN A 82 -1.92 -3.78 12.95
N TYR A 83 -2.25 -4.67 12.04
CA TYR A 83 -3.10 -4.34 10.90
C TYR A 83 -4.50 -3.86 11.34
N ILE A 84 -5.10 -4.54 12.31
CA ILE A 84 -6.41 -4.15 12.86
C ILE A 84 -6.31 -2.80 13.57
N GLU A 85 -5.26 -2.55 14.33
CA GLU A 85 -5.03 -1.27 15.01
C GLU A 85 -4.87 -0.12 14.02
N GLU A 86 -4.07 -0.31 12.99
CA GLU A 86 -3.85 0.70 11.96
C GLU A 86 -5.11 0.98 11.15
N LYS A 87 -5.90 -0.05 10.87
CA LYS A 87 -7.17 0.09 10.18
C LYS A 87 -8.20 0.88 10.99
N LYS A 88 -8.24 0.68 12.31
CA LYS A 88 -9.09 1.46 13.20
C LYS A 88 -8.68 2.93 13.22
N THR A 89 -7.39 3.19 13.37
CA THR A 89 -6.83 4.55 13.38
C THR A 89 -7.14 5.29 12.09
N GLU A 90 -7.11 4.61 10.96
CA GLU A 90 -7.44 5.20 9.66
C GLU A 90 -8.93 5.50 9.53
N ALA A 91 -9.79 4.60 10.02
CA ALA A 91 -11.22 4.81 10.04
C ALA A 91 -11.62 5.98 10.96
N GLU A 92 -10.99 6.11 12.12
CA GLU A 92 -11.21 7.22 13.04
C GLU A 92 -10.79 8.57 12.45
N LYS A 93 -9.68 8.59 11.71
CA LYS A 93 -9.23 9.79 11.00
C LYS A 93 -10.16 10.20 9.87
N SER A 94 -10.75 9.24 9.18
CA SER A 94 -11.68 9.53 8.10
C SER A 94 -13.00 10.07 8.63
N THR A 95 -13.49 9.58 9.77
CA THR A 95 -14.73 10.09 10.39
C THR A 95 -14.53 11.49 10.96
N SER A 96 -13.38 11.78 11.56
CA SER A 96 -13.11 13.14 12.07
C SER A 96 -12.90 14.16 10.94
N ALA A 97 -12.46 13.71 9.76
CA ALA A 97 -12.31 14.58 8.60
C ALA A 97 -13.66 14.87 7.90
N GLU A 98 -14.66 14.01 8.08
CA GLU A 98 -16.01 14.22 7.56
C GLU A 98 -16.83 15.14 8.47
N GLU A 99 -16.63 15.08 9.78
CA GLU A 99 -17.28 15.99 10.73
C GLU A 99 -16.78 17.44 10.58
N ASP A 100 -15.51 17.64 10.26
CA ASP A 100 -14.98 18.98 10.00
C ASP A 100 -15.44 19.56 8.64
N LYS A 101 -15.93 18.72 7.74
CA LYS A 101 -16.48 19.18 6.46
C LYS A 101 -17.97 19.52 6.53
N GLU A 102 -18.71 18.92 7.45
CA GLU A 102 -20.14 19.20 7.60
C GLU A 102 -20.42 20.52 8.35
N THR A 103 -19.48 20.94 9.20
CA THR A 103 -19.67 22.20 9.94
C THR A 103 -19.24 23.45 9.16
N SER A 104 -18.54 23.29 8.04
CA SER A 104 -18.12 24.44 7.23
C SER A 104 -18.99 24.71 6.01
N SER A 105 -20.01 23.89 5.76
CA SER A 105 -20.86 24.04 4.58
C SER A 105 -22.18 24.78 4.80
N GLU A 106 -22.47 25.21 6.02
CA GLU A 106 -23.77 25.80 6.30
C GLU A 106 -23.81 27.35 6.31
N SER A 107 -22.72 28.03 6.04
CA SER A 107 -22.71 29.50 6.12
C SER A 107 -22.33 30.24 4.85
N GLU A 108 -22.27 29.56 3.69
CA GLU A 108 -21.91 30.24 2.45
C GLU A 108 -22.83 29.95 1.26
N ASP A 109 -24.12 29.93 1.51
CA ASP A 109 -25.07 29.87 0.41
C ASP A 109 -25.83 31.19 0.26
N LYS A 110 -25.19 32.13 -0.38
CA LYS A 110 -25.94 33.24 -0.96
C LYS A 110 -25.18 34.25 -1.83
N SER A 111 -24.06 33.92 -2.41
CA SER A 111 -23.50 34.92 -3.35
C SER A 111 -22.56 34.32 -4.39
N LYS A 112 -22.99 33.28 -5.08
CA LYS A 112 -22.11 32.74 -6.10
C LYS A 112 -22.83 32.14 -7.31
N THR A 113 -23.73 32.91 -7.89
CA THR A 113 -24.37 32.41 -9.11
C THR A 113 -23.93 33.12 -10.37
N GLU A 114 -23.04 34.08 -10.32
CA GLU A 114 -22.69 34.84 -11.52
C GLU A 114 -21.27 34.67 -12.09
N SER A 115 -20.43 33.91 -11.47
CA SER A 115 -19.05 33.80 -11.96
C SER A 115 -18.63 32.44 -12.50
N LYS A 116 -19.59 31.55 -12.75
CA LYS A 116 -19.25 30.21 -13.26
C LYS A 116 -19.20 30.08 -14.79
N GLU A 117 -19.73 31.04 -15.50
CA GLU A 117 -19.83 30.90 -16.96
C GLU A 117 -18.58 31.30 -17.72
N SER A 118 -17.72 32.10 -17.14
CA SER A 118 -16.54 32.58 -17.85
C SER A 118 -15.27 31.72 -17.70
N ASN A 119 -15.31 30.69 -16.88
CA ASN A 119 -14.13 29.89 -16.63
C ASN A 119 -14.08 28.57 -17.42
N GLU A 120 -15.18 28.14 -17.97
CA GLU A 120 -15.21 26.93 -18.78
C GLU A 120 -14.62 27.09 -20.17
N GLN A 121 -14.72 28.26 -20.73
CA GLN A 121 -14.17 28.53 -22.08
C GLN A 121 -12.63 28.61 -22.09
N LYS A 122 -12.01 28.97 -20.98
CA LYS A 122 -10.55 29.04 -20.91
C LYS A 122 -9.87 27.66 -20.74
N LYS A 123 -10.58 26.66 -20.24
CA LYS A 123 -10.01 25.34 -20.08
C LYS A 123 -9.95 24.51 -21.35
N GLN A 124 -10.85 24.75 -22.27
CA GLN A 124 -10.87 24.04 -23.55
C GLN A 124 -9.80 24.48 -24.52
N LYS A 125 -9.39 25.75 -24.45
CA LYS A 125 -8.33 26.27 -25.33
C LYS A 125 -6.92 25.81 -24.96
N LYS A 126 -6.68 25.42 -23.71
CA LYS A 126 -5.37 24.95 -23.28
C LYS A 126 -5.10 23.50 -23.63
N LYS A 127 -6.12 22.69 -23.88
CA LYS A 127 -5.94 21.28 -24.21
C LYS A 127 -5.58 21.03 -25.67
N VAL A 128 -5.79 21.95 -26.54
CA VAL A 128 -5.56 21.74 -27.98
C VAL A 128 -4.15 22.11 -28.41
N LYS A 129 -3.46 22.95 -27.67
CA LYS A 129 -2.13 23.43 -28.06
C LYS A 129 -0.98 22.41 -27.99
N PRO A 130 -0.92 21.43 -27.08
CA PRO A 130 0.24 20.54 -27.02
C PRO A 130 0.34 19.54 -28.16
N LEU A 131 -0.73 19.33 -28.90
CA LEU A 131 -0.72 18.30 -29.93
C LEU A 131 -0.12 18.73 -31.26
N LYS A 132 0.09 20.02 -31.46
CA LYS A 132 0.64 20.50 -32.72
C LYS A 132 2.14 20.55 -32.80
N SER A 133 2.83 20.53 -31.71
CA SER A 133 4.27 20.70 -31.72
C SER A 133 5.07 19.42 -32.00
N ARG A 134 4.40 18.40 -32.53
CA ARG A 134 5.09 17.21 -32.66
C ARG A 134 5.42 16.85 -33.96
N LYS A 135 6.06 17.36 -34.58
CA LYS A 135 6.26 16.98 -35.84
C LYS A 135 7.52 16.82 -36.18
N LYS A 136 8.14 16.47 -36.44
CA LYS A 136 8.96 16.26 -36.91
C LYS A 136 9.77 15.81 -37.25
N LYS A 137 10.49 15.59 -37.66
CA LYS A 137 11.14 15.45 -38.17
C LYS A 137 11.78 14.71 -38.69
N ASP A 138 12.35 14.47 -39.15
CA ASP A 138 12.90 13.91 -39.71
C ASP A 138 13.76 13.59 -40.23
N LYS A 139 14.42 13.46 -40.69
CA LYS A 139 14.97 13.13 -41.45
C LYS A 139 15.95 12.80 -41.87
N SER A 140 16.47 12.48 -42.13
CA SER A 140 17.25 12.12 -42.72
C SER A 140 18.03 11.89 -43.28
N ASP A 141 18.54 11.69 -43.55
CA ASP A 141 19.19 11.43 -44.34
C ASP A 141 20.04 10.89 -44.84
N GLY A 142 20.26 10.57 -45.18
CA GLY A 142 21.07 10.38 -46.12
C GLY A 142 22.15 9.52 -46.51
#